data_004eedaada448dd460e3ec1caefcd2b2
#
_entry.id   004eedaada448dd460e3ec1caefcd2b2
#
_cell.length_a   1.000
_cell.length_b   1.000
_cell.length_c   1.000
_cell.angle_alpha   90.00
_cell.angle_beta   90.00
_cell.angle_gamma   90.00
#
_symmetry.space_group_name_H-M   'P 1'
#
loop_
_entity.id
_entity.type
_entity.pdbx_description
1 polymer ?
#
loop_
_entity_poly.entity_id
_entity_poly.type
_entity_poly.pdbx_seq_one_letter_code
_entity_poly.pdbx_strand_id
1 'polypeptide(L)'
;QVDPVIVAFKELGYYTKLGRYQDYLEIALMKSNIRIDWTCYRIVGDNIIHFPGVPIPVHLITRLKEIEFAGETFLVPNPPEDYLSAKYGPNWMIPKSSGYEKDILAMIPDLPIQQRQSAIGENSDSSDTRVRILDQHGEPVKDALVRVARHGIFRTNEQGYAQFRLPEENWYSLVINYSSHEEVLYQERLAQGITYV
;
A
#
# COMPACT_ATOMS: atom_id res chain seq x y z
N GLN A 1 -19.19 10.92 7.72
CA GLN A 1 -19.28 12.21 7.04
C GLN A 1 -18.02 13.01 7.33
N VAL A 2 -17.20 13.29 6.29
CA VAL A 2 -15.95 14.05 6.44
C VAL A 2 -16.11 15.53 6.07
N ASP A 3 -17.18 15.89 5.35
CA ASP A 3 -17.38 17.25 4.84
C ASP A 3 -17.45 18.32 5.96
N PRO A 4 -18.15 18.12 7.08
CA PRO A 4 -18.16 19.08 8.19
C PRO A 4 -16.75 19.31 8.77
N VAL A 5 -15.94 18.28 8.83
CA VAL A 5 -14.56 18.35 9.32
C VAL A 5 -13.70 19.18 8.37
N ILE A 6 -13.82 18.96 7.06
CA ILE A 6 -13.10 19.73 6.04
C ILE A 6 -13.50 21.22 6.13
N VAL A 7 -14.79 21.52 6.30
CA VAL A 7 -15.28 22.90 6.45
C VAL A 7 -14.65 23.55 7.67
N ALA A 8 -14.69 22.90 8.84
CA ALA A 8 -14.12 23.43 10.07
C ALA A 8 -12.61 23.73 9.94
N PHE A 9 -11.84 22.85 9.31
CA PHE A 9 -10.42 23.12 9.10
C PHE A 9 -10.16 24.26 8.11
N LYS A 10 -10.99 24.41 7.06
CA LYS A 10 -10.90 25.57 6.16
C LYS A 10 -11.17 26.89 6.88
N GLU A 11 -12.17 26.92 7.77
CA GLU A 11 -12.49 28.09 8.60
C GLU A 11 -11.34 28.46 9.55
N LEU A 12 -10.58 27.45 10.01
CA LEU A 12 -9.36 27.64 10.79
C LEU A 12 -8.14 28.05 9.94
N GLY A 13 -8.31 28.23 8.62
CA GLY A 13 -7.28 28.66 7.69
C GLY A 13 -6.34 27.55 7.21
N TYR A 14 -6.76 26.29 7.28
CA TYR A 14 -6.01 25.20 6.68
C TYR A 14 -6.35 25.04 5.19
N TYR A 15 -5.34 24.82 4.36
CA TYR A 15 -5.55 24.19 3.06
C TYR A 15 -5.90 22.71 3.27
N THR A 16 -6.92 22.22 2.59
CA THR A 16 -7.40 20.85 2.75
C THR A 16 -7.46 20.14 1.41
N LYS A 17 -6.97 18.91 1.34
CA LYS A 17 -7.09 18.02 0.18
C LYS A 17 -7.66 16.67 0.63
N LEU A 18 -8.75 16.23 -0.02
CA LEU A 18 -9.37 14.93 0.24
C LEU A 18 -8.93 13.93 -0.82
N GLY A 19 -8.29 12.85 -0.37
CA GLY A 19 -8.05 11.62 -1.13
C GLY A 19 -9.10 10.56 -0.77
N ARG A 20 -9.64 9.86 -1.77
CA ARG A 20 -10.56 8.73 -1.57
C ARG A 20 -9.93 7.49 -2.16
N TYR A 21 -9.72 6.49 -1.31
CA TYR A 21 -9.11 5.22 -1.67
C TYR A 21 -10.04 4.06 -1.29
N GLN A 22 -9.75 2.88 -1.79
CA GLN A 22 -10.59 1.70 -1.54
C GLN A 22 -10.79 1.44 -0.04
N ASP A 23 -9.74 1.51 0.76
CA ASP A 23 -9.74 1.10 2.16
C ASP A 23 -9.76 2.27 3.16
N TYR A 24 -9.52 3.50 2.70
CA TYR A 24 -9.46 4.66 3.58
C TYR A 24 -9.77 5.97 2.85
N LEU A 25 -10.02 7.00 3.63
CA LEU A 25 -10.04 8.39 3.20
C LEU A 25 -8.85 9.09 3.83
N GLU A 26 -8.18 9.96 3.07
CA GLU A 26 -7.10 10.79 3.57
C GLU A 26 -7.50 12.26 3.46
N ILE A 27 -7.37 13.00 4.56
CA ILE A 27 -7.51 14.46 4.58
C ILE A 27 -6.14 15.04 4.86
N ALA A 28 -5.48 15.53 3.83
CA ALA A 28 -4.24 16.28 4.00
C ALA A 28 -4.59 17.72 4.38
N LEU A 29 -4.08 18.16 5.51
CA LEU A 29 -4.24 19.50 6.07
C LEU A 29 -2.90 20.22 6.03
N MET A 30 -2.86 21.46 5.56
CA MET A 30 -1.63 22.25 5.51
C MET A 30 -1.88 23.66 6.02
N LYS A 31 -1.04 24.09 6.98
CA LYS A 31 -1.01 25.45 7.49
C LYS A 31 0.40 25.80 7.96
N SER A 32 0.92 26.98 7.60
CA SER A 32 2.24 27.46 8.03
C SER A 32 3.38 26.47 7.77
N ASN A 33 3.38 25.81 6.60
CA ASN A 33 4.32 24.76 6.18
C ASN A 33 4.30 23.48 7.05
N ILE A 34 3.31 23.32 7.91
CA ILE A 34 3.09 22.08 8.66
C ILE A 34 2.01 21.29 7.93
N ARG A 35 2.32 20.04 7.60
CA ARG A 35 1.38 19.07 7.05
C ARG A 35 0.91 18.10 8.14
N ILE A 36 -0.39 17.88 8.18
CA ILE A 36 -1.03 16.87 9.01
C ILE A 36 -1.85 15.98 8.07
N ASP A 37 -1.62 14.69 8.13
CA ASP A 37 -2.41 13.71 7.38
C ASP A 37 -3.38 13.01 8.34
N TRP A 38 -4.66 13.15 8.07
CA TRP A 38 -5.71 12.51 8.82
C TRP A 38 -6.30 11.37 7.99
N THR A 39 -6.07 10.15 8.42
CA THR A 39 -6.53 8.94 7.72
C THR A 39 -7.75 8.37 8.40
N CYS A 40 -8.85 8.24 7.65
CA CYS A 40 -10.09 7.60 8.09
C CYS A 40 -10.19 6.21 7.46
N TYR A 41 -9.83 5.18 8.21
CA TYR A 41 -9.88 3.80 7.73
C TYR A 41 -11.31 3.26 7.65
N ARG A 42 -11.53 2.36 6.69
CA ARG A 42 -12.72 1.52 6.64
C ARG A 42 -12.46 0.22 7.38
N ILE A 43 -13.49 -0.24 8.10
CA ILE A 43 -13.45 -1.55 8.73
C ILE A 43 -13.83 -2.59 7.66
N VAL A 44 -12.96 -3.59 7.50
CA VAL A 44 -13.14 -4.71 6.57
C VAL A 44 -13.06 -6.00 7.38
N GLY A 45 -14.20 -6.62 7.66
CA GLY A 45 -14.29 -7.70 8.66
C GLY A 45 -13.87 -7.18 10.05
N ASP A 46 -12.93 -7.86 10.68
CA ASP A 46 -12.39 -7.50 11.99
C ASP A 46 -11.13 -6.62 11.94
N ASN A 47 -10.79 -6.10 10.75
CA ASN A 47 -9.57 -5.33 10.54
C ASN A 47 -9.85 -3.98 9.88
N ILE A 48 -8.89 -3.07 10.03
CA ILE A 48 -8.65 -1.99 9.08
C ILE A 48 -7.47 -2.40 8.18
N ILE A 49 -7.43 -1.85 6.98
CA ILE A 49 -6.33 -2.14 6.05
C ILE A 49 -5.44 -0.90 5.95
N HIS A 50 -4.23 -1.02 6.48
CA HIS A 50 -3.21 0.03 6.38
C HIS A 50 -2.39 -0.18 5.10
N PHE A 51 -2.09 0.93 4.41
CA PHE A 51 -1.22 0.87 3.21
C PHE A 51 0.13 0.19 3.54
N PRO A 52 0.61 -0.69 2.67
CA PRO A 52 0.11 -1.09 1.35
C PRO A 52 -0.85 -2.31 1.35
N GLY A 53 -1.39 -2.70 2.49
CA GLY A 53 -2.32 -3.82 2.60
C GLY A 53 -2.23 -4.58 3.90
N VAL A 54 -1.58 -4.01 4.91
CA VAL A 54 -1.38 -4.63 6.23
C VAL A 54 -2.70 -4.65 6.99
N PRO A 55 -3.24 -5.82 7.35
CA PRO A 55 -4.43 -5.91 8.19
C PRO A 55 -4.07 -5.59 9.65
N ILE A 56 -4.74 -4.59 10.21
CA ILE A 56 -4.60 -4.24 11.64
C ILE A 56 -5.94 -4.53 12.33
N PRO A 57 -5.96 -5.36 13.39
CA PRO A 57 -7.17 -5.68 14.12
C PRO A 57 -7.88 -4.43 14.65
N VAL A 58 -9.19 -4.31 14.38
CA VAL A 58 -9.96 -3.11 14.70
C VAL A 58 -9.99 -2.81 16.20
N HIS A 59 -9.91 -3.84 17.07
CA HIS A 59 -9.90 -3.65 18.51
C HIS A 59 -8.68 -2.86 19.00
N LEU A 60 -7.56 -2.90 18.27
CA LEU A 60 -6.35 -2.14 18.63
C LEU A 60 -6.52 -0.62 18.45
N ILE A 61 -7.44 -0.20 17.57
CA ILE A 61 -7.71 1.22 17.32
C ILE A 61 -9.02 1.71 17.92
N THR A 62 -9.86 0.81 18.46
CA THR A 62 -11.12 1.15 19.11
C THR A 62 -11.04 1.05 20.64
N ARG A 63 -10.12 0.25 21.16
CA ARG A 63 -9.80 0.19 22.59
C ARG A 63 -8.61 1.09 22.85
N LEU A 64 -8.90 2.32 23.28
CA LEU A 64 -7.88 3.32 23.50
C LEU A 64 -7.52 3.42 24.99
N LYS A 65 -6.29 3.83 25.28
CA LYS A 65 -5.84 4.25 26.61
C LYS A 65 -5.29 5.67 26.57
N GLU A 66 -5.34 6.34 27.70
CA GLU A 66 -4.73 7.64 27.88
C GLU A 66 -3.24 7.48 28.17
N ILE A 67 -2.43 8.35 27.53
CA ILE A 67 -1.04 8.57 27.86
C ILE A 67 -0.79 10.06 28.04
N GLU A 68 0.14 10.40 28.92
CA GLU A 68 0.65 11.77 29.04
C GLU A 68 1.88 11.94 28.14
N PHE A 69 1.90 12.95 27.30
CA PHE A 69 3.02 13.30 26.45
C PHE A 69 3.14 14.82 26.33
N ALA A 70 4.31 15.36 26.59
CA ALA A 70 4.60 16.81 26.55
C ALA A 70 3.65 17.67 27.39
N GLY A 71 3.14 17.13 28.52
CA GLY A 71 2.20 17.82 29.40
C GLY A 71 0.74 17.79 28.98
N GLU A 72 0.42 17.06 27.91
CA GLU A 72 -0.93 16.87 27.38
C GLU A 72 -1.33 15.40 27.40
N THR A 73 -2.64 15.14 27.51
CA THR A 73 -3.19 13.78 27.50
C THR A 73 -3.64 13.39 26.11
N PHE A 74 -3.20 12.23 25.63
CA PHE A 74 -3.57 11.69 24.32
C PHE A 74 -4.18 10.30 24.46
N LEU A 75 -5.12 10.00 23.56
CA LEU A 75 -5.65 8.66 23.39
C LEU A 75 -4.79 7.89 22.37
N VAL A 76 -4.28 6.73 22.79
CA VAL A 76 -3.47 5.85 21.93
C VAL A 76 -4.06 4.45 21.86
N PRO A 77 -3.73 3.64 20.84
CA PRO A 77 -4.08 2.23 20.76
C PRO A 77 -3.72 1.47 22.04
N ASN A 78 -4.49 0.45 22.39
CA ASN A 78 -4.27 -0.33 23.61
C ASN A 78 -4.31 -1.84 23.36
N PRO A 79 -3.22 -2.59 23.57
CA PRO A 79 -1.85 -2.10 23.90
C PRO A 79 -1.17 -1.40 22.70
N PRO A 80 -0.39 -0.34 22.90
CA PRO A 80 0.32 0.33 21.79
C PRO A 80 1.38 -0.55 21.16
N GLU A 81 2.00 -1.44 21.93
CA GLU A 81 3.01 -2.39 21.45
C GLU A 81 2.42 -3.36 20.43
N ASP A 82 1.21 -3.86 20.68
CA ASP A 82 0.49 -4.75 19.75
C ASP A 82 0.12 -4.02 18.47
N TYR A 83 -0.32 -2.77 18.58
CA TYR A 83 -0.60 -1.93 17.41
C TYR A 83 0.66 -1.69 16.58
N LEU A 84 1.77 -1.34 17.22
CA LEU A 84 3.04 -1.09 16.55
C LEU A 84 3.59 -2.36 15.89
N SER A 85 3.49 -3.49 16.58
CA SER A 85 3.86 -4.80 16.03
C SER A 85 2.99 -5.20 14.84
N ALA A 86 1.67 -4.98 14.92
CA ALA A 86 0.76 -5.23 13.80
C ALA A 86 1.04 -4.31 12.59
N LYS A 87 1.47 -3.09 12.83
CA LYS A 87 1.71 -2.07 11.78
C LYS A 87 3.09 -2.18 11.13
N TYR A 88 4.12 -2.46 11.90
CA TYR A 88 5.54 -2.37 11.48
C TYR A 88 6.29 -3.70 11.58
N GLY A 89 5.62 -4.76 12.05
CA GLY A 89 6.21 -6.07 12.26
C GLY A 89 6.84 -6.27 13.65
N PRO A 90 7.31 -7.49 13.96
CA PRO A 90 7.78 -7.86 15.29
C PRO A 90 9.03 -7.09 15.73
N ASN A 91 9.79 -6.55 14.78
CA ASN A 91 11.02 -5.80 15.04
C ASN A 91 10.82 -4.28 15.09
N TRP A 92 9.59 -3.80 15.31
CA TRP A 92 9.22 -2.38 15.28
C TRP A 92 10.05 -1.48 16.21
N MET A 93 10.62 -2.02 17.29
CA MET A 93 11.49 -1.27 18.22
C MET A 93 12.89 -1.02 17.67
N ILE A 94 13.30 -1.68 16.59
CA ILE A 94 14.64 -1.54 16.01
C ILE A 94 14.57 -0.51 14.90
N PRO A 95 15.14 0.70 15.06
CA PRO A 95 15.14 1.71 14.00
C PRO A 95 15.84 1.20 12.75
N LYS A 96 15.20 1.37 11.59
CA LYS A 96 15.75 1.04 10.28
C LYS A 96 15.79 2.28 9.41
N SER A 97 16.93 2.53 8.77
CA SER A 97 17.08 3.60 7.78
C SER A 97 16.70 3.17 6.35
N SER A 98 16.62 1.85 6.10
CA SER A 98 16.27 1.26 4.79
C SER A 98 15.78 -0.17 4.95
N GLY A 99 15.11 -0.72 3.94
CA GLY A 99 14.63 -2.11 3.89
C GLY A 99 13.40 -2.38 4.78
N TYR A 100 12.82 -1.36 5.42
CA TYR A 100 11.59 -1.49 6.21
C TYR A 100 10.38 -1.80 5.31
N GLU A 101 10.41 -1.40 4.05
CA GLU A 101 9.38 -1.68 3.06
C GLU A 101 9.19 -3.18 2.87
N LYS A 102 10.29 -3.92 2.81
CA LYS A 102 10.29 -5.38 2.69
C LYS A 102 9.62 -6.04 3.91
N ASP A 103 9.94 -5.58 5.12
CA ASP A 103 9.32 -6.11 6.34
C ASP A 103 7.82 -5.89 6.35
N ILE A 104 7.37 -4.69 5.94
CA ILE A 104 5.95 -4.37 5.86
C ILE A 104 5.26 -5.25 4.81
N LEU A 105 5.85 -5.40 3.63
CA LEU A 105 5.27 -6.24 2.57
C LEU A 105 5.22 -7.72 2.95
N ALA A 106 6.15 -8.19 3.79
CA ALA A 106 6.13 -9.57 4.30
C ALA A 106 4.94 -9.85 5.24
N MET A 107 4.33 -8.82 5.84
CA MET A 107 3.14 -8.98 6.69
C MET A 107 1.83 -9.07 5.91
N ILE A 108 1.86 -8.76 4.62
CA ILE A 108 0.66 -8.82 3.77
C ILE A 108 0.44 -10.28 3.35
N PRO A 109 -0.74 -10.85 3.62
CA PRO A 109 -1.03 -12.23 3.21
C PRO A 109 -0.86 -12.44 1.71
N ASP A 110 -0.21 -13.53 1.34
CA ASP A 110 -0.08 -13.91 -0.06
C ASP A 110 -1.43 -14.36 -0.62
N LEU A 111 -1.77 -13.83 -1.78
CA LEU A 111 -2.86 -14.35 -2.58
C LEU A 111 -2.34 -15.49 -3.48
N PRO A 112 -3.19 -16.45 -3.86
CA PRO A 112 -2.81 -17.53 -4.76
C PRO A 112 -2.18 -16.99 -6.04
N ILE A 113 -1.16 -17.69 -6.55
CA ILE A 113 -0.56 -17.39 -7.85
C ILE A 113 -1.66 -17.46 -8.91
N GLN A 114 -2.03 -16.33 -9.44
CA GLN A 114 -2.97 -16.27 -10.55
C GLN A 114 -2.20 -16.62 -11.81
N GLN A 115 -2.27 -17.90 -12.20
CA GLN A 115 -1.85 -18.33 -13.52
C GLN A 115 -2.87 -17.84 -14.57
N ARG A 116 -2.90 -16.56 -14.83
CA ARG A 116 -3.30 -16.12 -16.17
C ARG A 116 -2.10 -16.44 -17.05
N GLN A 117 -2.16 -17.62 -17.67
CA GLN A 117 -1.40 -17.85 -18.87
C GLN A 117 -1.67 -16.64 -19.76
N SER A 118 -0.64 -15.86 -20.00
CA SER A 118 -0.62 -14.89 -21.09
C SER A 118 -0.86 -15.72 -22.35
N ALA A 119 -2.12 -15.97 -22.69
CA ALA A 119 -2.45 -16.28 -24.06
C ALA A 119 -1.94 -15.07 -24.83
N ILE A 120 -0.77 -15.22 -25.44
CA ILE A 120 -0.29 -14.36 -26.51
C ILE A 120 -1.25 -14.63 -27.67
N GLY A 121 -2.37 -13.97 -27.66
CA GLY A 121 -3.45 -14.03 -28.62
C GLY A 121 -4.24 -12.78 -28.42
N GLU A 122 -4.02 -11.82 -29.27
CA GLU A 122 -4.85 -10.74 -29.83
C GLU A 122 -6.07 -10.16 -29.07
N ASN A 123 -6.38 -10.64 -27.86
CA ASN A 123 -7.43 -10.10 -26.99
C ASN A 123 -6.86 -9.66 -25.64
N SER A 124 -5.82 -8.79 -25.64
CA SER A 124 -5.51 -8.04 -24.43
C SER A 124 -6.66 -7.07 -24.20
N ASP A 125 -7.44 -7.31 -23.15
CA ASP A 125 -8.44 -6.35 -22.67
C ASP A 125 -7.70 -5.02 -22.44
N SER A 126 -8.16 -3.94 -23.06
CA SER A 126 -7.55 -2.60 -22.96
C SER A 126 -7.44 -2.08 -21.52
N SER A 127 -8.06 -2.80 -20.56
CA SER A 127 -8.02 -2.49 -19.13
C SER A 127 -6.90 -3.18 -18.35
N ASP A 128 -6.13 -4.09 -18.95
CA ASP A 128 -5.07 -4.80 -18.25
C ASP A 128 -3.79 -3.96 -18.14
N THR A 129 -3.28 -3.83 -16.92
CA THR A 129 -2.00 -3.18 -16.62
C THR A 129 -0.87 -4.16 -16.92
N ARG A 130 0.22 -3.68 -17.48
CA ARG A 130 1.42 -4.48 -17.78
C ARG A 130 2.65 -3.88 -17.15
N VAL A 131 3.50 -4.72 -16.59
CA VAL A 131 4.83 -4.36 -16.11
C VAL A 131 5.85 -5.19 -16.87
N ARG A 132 6.83 -4.55 -17.50
CA ARG A 132 7.91 -5.21 -18.22
C ARG A 132 9.14 -5.25 -17.35
N ILE A 133 9.67 -6.44 -17.13
CA ILE A 133 10.90 -6.66 -16.39
C ILE A 133 12.04 -6.87 -17.35
N LEU A 134 13.07 -6.05 -17.20
CA LEU A 134 14.31 -6.13 -17.95
C LEU A 134 15.46 -6.40 -16.97
N ASP A 135 16.48 -7.12 -17.42
CA ASP A 135 17.71 -7.28 -16.65
C ASP A 135 18.63 -6.05 -16.79
N GLN A 136 19.79 -6.10 -16.15
CA GLN A 136 20.81 -5.03 -16.20
C GLN A 136 21.37 -4.75 -17.60
N HIS A 137 21.12 -5.61 -18.57
CA HIS A 137 21.54 -5.47 -19.98
C HIS A 137 20.40 -4.98 -20.87
N GLY A 138 19.20 -4.79 -20.30
CA GLY A 138 17.99 -4.40 -21.02
C GLY A 138 17.27 -5.56 -21.70
N GLU A 139 17.65 -6.82 -21.39
CA GLU A 139 17.03 -7.99 -21.96
C GLU A 139 15.79 -8.41 -21.16
N PRO A 140 14.72 -8.90 -21.83
CA PRO A 140 13.49 -9.30 -21.14
C PRO A 140 13.72 -10.48 -20.22
N VAL A 141 13.23 -10.37 -18.98
CA VAL A 141 13.29 -11.43 -17.99
C VAL A 141 12.02 -12.28 -18.07
N LYS A 142 12.14 -13.50 -18.58
CA LYS A 142 11.09 -14.50 -18.56
C LYS A 142 10.96 -15.14 -17.18
N ASP A 143 9.74 -15.56 -16.84
CA ASP A 143 9.42 -16.30 -15.61
C ASP A 143 9.71 -15.55 -14.30
N ALA A 144 9.95 -14.22 -14.35
CA ALA A 144 10.00 -13.40 -13.15
C ALA A 144 8.64 -13.41 -12.43
N LEU A 145 8.69 -13.47 -11.11
CA LEU A 145 7.49 -13.37 -10.26
C LEU A 145 7.28 -11.90 -9.88
N VAL A 146 6.15 -11.34 -10.26
CA VAL A 146 5.71 -10.00 -9.93
C VAL A 146 4.55 -10.12 -8.93
N ARG A 147 4.84 -9.93 -7.66
CA ARG A 147 3.83 -9.87 -6.59
C ARG A 147 3.31 -8.45 -6.50
N VAL A 148 2.03 -8.25 -6.77
CA VAL A 148 1.32 -7.00 -6.54
C VAL A 148 0.57 -7.14 -5.21
N ALA A 149 0.95 -6.37 -4.20
CA ALA A 149 0.41 -6.48 -2.85
C ALA A 149 -1.12 -6.48 -2.86
N ARG A 150 -1.76 -7.48 -2.24
CA ARG A 150 -3.22 -7.73 -2.19
C ARG A 150 -3.90 -8.07 -3.52
N HIS A 151 -3.18 -8.08 -4.65
CA HIS A 151 -3.80 -8.31 -5.96
C HIS A 151 -3.36 -9.64 -6.60
N GLY A 152 -2.24 -10.21 -6.16
CA GLY A 152 -1.79 -11.53 -6.61
C GLY A 152 -0.32 -11.58 -6.99
N ILE A 153 0.07 -12.74 -7.49
CA ILE A 153 1.41 -13.01 -8.01
C ILE A 153 1.26 -13.39 -9.48
N PHE A 154 1.99 -12.70 -10.34
CA PHE A 154 1.94 -12.83 -11.78
C PHE A 154 3.33 -13.20 -12.30
N ARG A 155 3.36 -13.90 -13.43
CA ARG A 155 4.61 -14.36 -14.03
C ARG A 155 4.84 -13.66 -15.36
N THR A 156 6.08 -13.22 -15.61
CA THR A 156 6.44 -12.61 -16.88
C THR A 156 6.51 -13.66 -18.01
N ASN A 157 6.13 -13.23 -19.20
CA ASN A 157 6.21 -14.01 -20.44
C ASN A 157 7.61 -13.92 -21.11
N GLU A 158 7.76 -14.49 -22.32
CA GLU A 158 8.98 -14.45 -23.13
C GLU A 158 9.50 -13.02 -23.40
N GLN A 159 8.60 -12.04 -23.46
CA GLN A 159 8.95 -10.63 -23.71
C GLN A 159 9.14 -9.83 -22.41
N GLY A 160 9.13 -10.51 -21.24
CA GLY A 160 9.32 -9.91 -19.93
C GLY A 160 8.08 -9.23 -19.35
N TYR A 161 6.88 -9.41 -19.92
CA TYR A 161 5.67 -8.77 -19.42
C TYR A 161 4.91 -9.63 -18.42
N ALA A 162 4.66 -9.09 -17.22
CA ALA A 162 3.60 -9.54 -16.32
C ALA A 162 2.35 -8.69 -16.57
N GLN A 163 1.17 -9.35 -16.62
CA GLN A 163 -0.11 -8.72 -16.92
C GLN A 163 -1.10 -9.00 -15.81
N PHE A 164 -1.78 -7.94 -15.35
CA PHE A 164 -2.75 -8.03 -14.26
C PHE A 164 -3.80 -6.92 -14.37
N ARG A 165 -4.90 -7.08 -13.62
CA ARG A 165 -5.96 -6.06 -13.56
C ARG A 165 -5.93 -5.35 -12.22
N LEU A 166 -5.90 -4.02 -12.28
CA LEU A 166 -6.04 -3.15 -11.11
C LEU A 166 -7.49 -2.67 -10.99
N PRO A 167 -8.03 -2.46 -9.77
CA PRO A 167 -9.37 -1.94 -9.57
C PRO A 167 -9.51 -0.45 -9.95
N GLU A 168 -8.45 0.33 -9.74
CA GLU A 168 -8.41 1.78 -9.97
C GLU A 168 -6.98 2.27 -10.16
N GLU A 169 -6.79 3.51 -10.60
CA GLU A 169 -5.50 4.20 -10.51
C GLU A 169 -5.20 4.54 -9.05
N ASN A 170 -4.10 4.01 -8.53
CA ASN A 170 -3.72 4.19 -7.13
C ASN A 170 -2.22 3.93 -6.93
N TRP A 171 -1.77 4.09 -5.67
CA TRP A 171 -0.45 3.67 -5.23
C TRP A 171 -0.45 2.18 -4.92
N TYR A 172 0.50 1.45 -5.51
CA TYR A 172 0.67 0.01 -5.34
C TYR A 172 2.08 -0.30 -4.87
N SER A 173 2.25 -1.47 -4.28
CA SER A 173 3.57 -1.97 -3.93
C SER A 173 3.78 -3.31 -4.62
N LEU A 174 4.95 -3.47 -5.21
CA LEU A 174 5.33 -4.66 -5.94
C LEU A 174 6.61 -5.26 -5.36
N VAL A 175 6.71 -6.58 -5.43
CA VAL A 175 7.95 -7.32 -5.21
C VAL A 175 8.22 -8.13 -6.45
N ILE A 176 9.39 -7.93 -7.04
CA ILE A 176 9.82 -8.57 -8.27
C ILE A 176 10.95 -9.53 -7.93
N ASN A 177 10.77 -10.81 -8.27
CA ASN A 177 11.75 -11.86 -8.01
C ASN A 177 12.10 -12.60 -9.29
N TYR A 178 13.40 -12.67 -9.60
CA TYR A 178 13.91 -13.53 -10.67
C TYR A 178 15.35 -13.95 -10.38
N SER A 179 15.69 -15.19 -10.67
CA SER A 179 16.99 -15.76 -10.32
C SER A 179 17.30 -15.55 -8.83
N SER A 180 18.39 -14.85 -8.51
CA SER A 180 18.76 -14.45 -7.14
C SER A 180 18.47 -12.98 -6.85
N HIS A 181 17.76 -12.28 -7.74
CA HIS A 181 17.44 -10.86 -7.62
C HIS A 181 16.06 -10.68 -7.01
N GLU A 182 15.95 -9.76 -6.05
CA GLU A 182 14.69 -9.28 -5.50
C GLU A 182 14.69 -7.76 -5.48
N GLU A 183 13.66 -7.17 -6.06
CA GLU A 183 13.43 -5.73 -6.07
C GLU A 183 12.09 -5.40 -5.43
N VAL A 184 12.06 -4.36 -4.61
CA VAL A 184 10.86 -3.85 -3.94
C VAL A 184 10.55 -2.46 -4.45
N LEU A 185 9.41 -2.32 -5.12
CA LEU A 185 8.83 -1.04 -5.55
C LEU A 185 7.68 -0.72 -4.59
N TYR A 186 7.93 0.16 -3.62
CA TYR A 186 7.03 0.30 -2.46
C TYR A 186 5.82 1.19 -2.70
N GLN A 187 5.94 2.23 -3.46
CA GLN A 187 4.87 3.22 -3.69
C GLN A 187 4.87 3.64 -5.16
N GLU A 188 4.43 2.75 -6.04
CA GLU A 188 4.34 3.03 -7.47
C GLU A 188 2.90 3.42 -7.84
N ARG A 189 2.75 4.52 -8.56
CA ARG A 189 1.45 4.94 -9.08
C ARG A 189 1.15 4.20 -10.36
N LEU A 190 0.24 3.25 -10.28
CA LEU A 190 -0.17 2.44 -11.42
C LEU A 190 -1.63 2.70 -11.78
N ALA A 191 -1.94 2.65 -13.07
CA ALA A 191 -3.27 2.82 -13.63
C ALA A 191 -3.64 1.64 -14.53
N GLN A 192 -4.94 1.43 -14.72
CA GLN A 192 -5.47 0.44 -15.63
C GLN A 192 -5.03 0.71 -17.08
N GLY A 193 -4.76 -0.34 -17.82
CA GLY A 193 -4.45 -0.28 -19.25
C GLY A 193 -3.08 0.30 -19.61
N ILE A 194 -2.24 0.64 -18.64
CA ILE A 194 -0.91 1.24 -18.85
C ILE A 194 0.15 0.15 -18.83
N THR A 195 1.18 0.34 -19.66
CA THR A 195 2.40 -0.48 -19.68
C THR A 195 3.55 0.31 -19.03
N TYR A 196 4.16 -0.28 -18.03
CA TYR A 196 5.32 0.25 -17.30
C TYR A 196 6.57 -0.58 -17.66
N VAL A 197 7.75 0.07 -17.70
CA VAL A 197 9.03 -0.56 -18.00
C VAL A 197 10.07 -0.13 -16.99
#